data_c51e574857ddf3ddf937c5b7919581d1
#
_entry.id   c51e574857ddf3ddf937c5b7919581d1
#
_cell.length_a   1.000
_cell.length_b   1.000
_cell.length_c   1.000
_cell.angle_alpha   90.00
_cell.angle_beta   90.00
_cell.angle_gamma   90.00
#
_symmetry.space_group_name_H-M   'P 1'
#
loop_
_entity.id
_entity.type
_entity.pdbx_description
1 polymer ?
#
loop_
_entity_poly.entity_id
_entity_poly.type
_entity_poly.pdbx_seq_one_letter_code
_entity_poly.pdbx_strand_id
1 'polypeptide(L)'
;NGSTFDKINFPVWLDLTNVVRGFREGVSKLKSGVYIENSDGTIEYSSFGVGIFFFPSGLGYFESSSPGIPEYSPLVFSVKLMTYNKADHDSDGVLSILEDIDGDGSPFGDDTDGDRLWNMYDTDDDNDGVLTINELDKNEDGVIDDTDGDGIPDYLDPNN
;
A
#
# COMPACT_ATOMS: atom_id res chain seq x y z
N ASN A 1 13.11 -30.81 -1.05
CA ASN A 1 12.15 -30.65 0.04
C ASN A 1 12.34 -29.27 0.65
N GLY A 2 11.37 -28.35 0.41
CA GLY A 2 11.39 -27.03 1.05
C GLY A 2 11.05 -27.15 2.53
N SER A 3 11.65 -26.29 3.35
CA SER A 3 11.26 -26.12 4.76
C SER A 3 10.17 -25.05 4.87
N THR A 4 9.23 -25.24 5.77
CA THR A 4 8.27 -24.19 6.12
C THR A 4 8.96 -23.19 7.03
N PHE A 5 9.01 -21.92 6.64
CA PHE A 5 9.63 -20.85 7.43
C PHE A 5 8.60 -20.02 8.19
N ASP A 6 7.35 -20.00 7.71
CA ASP A 6 6.25 -19.31 8.38
C ASP A 6 4.91 -20.02 8.11
N LYS A 7 4.01 -20.01 9.08
CA LYS A 7 2.66 -20.54 8.95
C LYS A 7 1.70 -19.81 9.89
N ILE A 8 0.72 -19.17 9.31
CA ILE A 8 -0.35 -18.48 10.03
C ILE A 8 -1.66 -19.20 9.75
N ASN A 9 -2.40 -19.53 10.82
CA ASN A 9 -3.66 -20.30 10.72
C ASN A 9 -4.91 -19.45 10.95
N PHE A 10 -4.76 -18.14 11.13
CA PHE A 10 -5.84 -17.17 11.31
C PHE A 10 -5.56 -15.95 10.43
N PRO A 11 -6.60 -15.17 10.05
CA PRO A 11 -6.40 -13.96 9.26
C PRO A 11 -5.51 -12.96 9.99
N VAL A 12 -4.58 -12.35 9.27
CA VAL A 12 -3.72 -11.25 9.73
C VAL A 12 -3.74 -10.14 8.71
N TRP A 13 -3.65 -8.91 9.17
CA TRP A 13 -3.41 -7.76 8.32
C TRP A 13 -1.92 -7.67 8.00
N LEU A 14 -1.61 -7.52 6.74
CA LEU A 14 -0.27 -7.28 6.25
C LEU A 14 -0.28 -5.98 5.45
N ASP A 15 0.62 -5.10 5.80
CA ASP A 15 0.92 -3.93 4.99
C ASP A 15 1.78 -4.36 3.80
N LEU A 16 1.31 -4.08 2.59
CA LEU A 16 2.00 -4.49 1.37
C LEU A 16 3.27 -3.68 1.11
N THR A 17 3.49 -2.56 1.79
CA THR A 17 4.75 -1.82 1.73
C THR A 17 5.88 -2.56 2.45
N ASN A 18 5.55 -3.37 3.45
CA ASN A 18 6.48 -4.09 4.33
C ASN A 18 6.68 -5.57 3.97
N VAL A 19 6.21 -6.02 2.80
CA VAL A 19 6.40 -7.41 2.34
C VAL A 19 7.35 -7.49 1.15
N VAL A 20 7.91 -8.68 0.93
CA VAL A 20 8.77 -8.91 -0.24
C VAL A 20 8.01 -8.69 -1.54
N ARG A 21 8.68 -8.14 -2.55
CA ARG A 21 8.09 -7.74 -3.83
C ARG A 21 7.26 -8.85 -4.48
N GLY A 22 7.77 -10.07 -4.51
CA GLY A 22 7.04 -11.20 -5.12
C GLY A 22 5.72 -11.52 -4.42
N PHE A 23 5.62 -11.31 -3.08
CA PHE A 23 4.36 -11.45 -2.35
C PHE A 23 3.37 -10.36 -2.74
N ARG A 24 3.79 -9.08 -2.74
CA ARG A 24 2.97 -7.92 -3.12
C ARG A 24 2.40 -8.08 -4.53
N GLU A 25 3.25 -8.39 -5.52
CA GLU A 25 2.84 -8.60 -6.90
C GLU A 25 1.92 -9.83 -7.07
N GLY A 26 2.14 -10.88 -6.29
CA GLY A 26 1.31 -12.09 -6.30
C GLY A 26 -0.09 -11.84 -5.73
N VAL A 27 -0.18 -11.23 -4.56
CA VAL A 27 -1.45 -10.97 -3.87
C VAL A 27 -2.35 -10.03 -4.69
N SER A 28 -1.78 -9.06 -5.40
CA SER A 28 -2.52 -8.15 -6.29
C SER A 28 -3.29 -8.85 -7.42
N LYS A 29 -2.97 -10.10 -7.74
CA LYS A 29 -3.67 -10.92 -8.74
C LYS A 29 -4.84 -11.72 -8.16
N LEU A 30 -5.00 -11.72 -6.84
CA LEU A 30 -6.09 -12.45 -6.20
C LEU A 30 -7.34 -11.58 -6.10
N LYS A 31 -8.49 -12.26 -6.15
CA LYS A 31 -9.77 -11.61 -5.86
C LYS A 31 -9.90 -11.42 -4.36
N SER A 32 -10.31 -10.22 -3.94
CA SER A 32 -10.75 -9.97 -2.56
C SER A 32 -12.03 -10.74 -2.26
N GLY A 33 -12.16 -11.22 -1.05
CA GLY A 33 -13.40 -11.76 -0.51
C GLY A 33 -14.35 -10.67 -0.06
N VAL A 34 -15.53 -11.13 0.36
CA VAL A 34 -16.49 -10.34 1.12
C VAL A 34 -16.57 -10.89 2.54
N TYR A 35 -16.87 -10.04 3.50
CA TYR A 35 -17.06 -10.45 4.87
C TYR A 35 -18.42 -10.02 5.40
N ILE A 36 -18.91 -10.75 6.38
CA ILE A 36 -20.15 -10.47 7.12
C ILE A 36 -19.77 -10.46 8.60
N GLU A 37 -20.12 -9.40 9.28
CA GLU A 37 -20.03 -9.32 10.73
C GLU A 37 -21.35 -9.82 11.32
N ASN A 38 -21.27 -10.87 12.11
CA ASN A 38 -22.40 -11.47 12.79
C ASN A 38 -22.76 -10.69 14.06
N SER A 39 -23.97 -10.85 14.56
CA SER A 39 -24.45 -10.15 15.77
C SER A 39 -23.69 -10.52 17.05
N ASP A 40 -22.92 -11.60 17.05
CA ASP A 40 -22.06 -12.05 18.14
C ASP A 40 -20.61 -11.50 18.03
N GLY A 41 -20.34 -10.63 17.02
CA GLY A 41 -19.03 -10.04 16.75
C GLY A 41 -18.08 -10.96 15.98
N THR A 42 -18.51 -12.12 15.53
CA THR A 42 -17.70 -12.97 14.66
C THR A 42 -17.72 -12.47 13.21
N ILE A 43 -16.62 -12.70 12.48
CA ILE A 43 -16.52 -12.32 11.07
C ILE A 43 -16.42 -13.58 10.22
N GLU A 44 -17.31 -13.69 9.25
CA GLU A 44 -17.27 -14.75 8.24
C GLU A 44 -16.78 -14.18 6.91
N TYR A 45 -15.80 -14.86 6.31
CA TYR A 45 -15.26 -14.50 5.00
C TYR A 45 -15.72 -15.48 3.93
N SER A 46 -16.11 -14.97 2.77
CA SER A 46 -16.53 -15.78 1.63
C SER A 46 -16.01 -15.22 0.30
N SER A 47 -16.02 -16.07 -0.73
CA SER A 47 -15.67 -15.68 -2.11
C SER A 47 -14.25 -15.11 -2.30
N PHE A 48 -13.35 -15.34 -1.34
CA PHE A 48 -11.98 -14.86 -1.37
C PHE A 48 -11.10 -15.65 -2.35
N GLY A 49 -10.06 -14.96 -2.87
CA GLY A 49 -9.07 -15.58 -3.75
C GLY A 49 -8.08 -16.45 -2.98
N VAL A 50 -7.71 -17.56 -3.58
CA VAL A 50 -6.67 -18.47 -3.07
C VAL A 50 -5.60 -18.63 -4.14
N GLY A 51 -4.34 -18.50 -3.76
CA GLY A 51 -3.23 -18.62 -4.68
C GLY A 51 -2.01 -19.29 -4.08
N ILE A 52 -1.17 -19.81 -4.97
CA ILE A 52 0.18 -20.24 -4.65
C ILE A 52 1.12 -19.47 -5.57
N PHE A 53 2.07 -18.77 -4.95
CA PHE A 53 3.05 -17.94 -5.66
C PHE A 53 4.42 -18.60 -5.58
N PHE A 54 5.07 -18.71 -6.72
CA PHE A 54 6.45 -19.20 -6.85
C PHE A 54 7.27 -18.05 -7.42
N PHE A 55 8.30 -17.61 -6.72
CA PHE A 55 9.16 -16.57 -7.25
C PHE A 55 10.62 -16.78 -6.87
N PRO A 56 11.53 -16.31 -7.75
CA PRO A 56 12.96 -16.42 -7.52
C PRO A 56 13.39 -15.51 -6.36
N SER A 57 14.58 -15.75 -5.84
CA SER A 57 15.15 -14.99 -4.73
C SER A 57 15.19 -13.48 -4.96
N GLY A 58 15.37 -13.02 -6.20
CA GLY A 58 15.39 -11.59 -6.54
C GLY A 58 14.07 -10.85 -6.33
N LEU A 59 12.96 -11.57 -6.18
CA LEU A 59 11.65 -11.02 -5.76
C LEU A 59 11.35 -11.31 -4.28
N GLY A 60 12.28 -11.92 -3.58
CA GLY A 60 12.24 -12.24 -2.15
C GLY A 60 13.35 -11.51 -1.38
N TYR A 61 14.13 -12.26 -0.61
CA TYR A 61 15.19 -11.70 0.24
C TYR A 61 16.54 -11.55 -0.47
N PHE A 62 16.69 -12.12 -1.67
CA PHE A 62 17.89 -12.11 -2.50
C PHE A 62 19.15 -12.56 -1.72
N GLU A 63 20.13 -11.66 -1.53
CA GLU A 63 21.37 -11.91 -0.80
C GLU A 63 21.23 -11.73 0.72
N SER A 64 20.07 -11.26 1.17
CA SER A 64 19.81 -11.11 2.59
C SER A 64 19.31 -12.44 3.18
N SER A 65 19.83 -12.81 4.34
CA SER A 65 19.30 -13.93 5.10
C SER A 65 18.13 -13.47 5.99
N SER A 66 17.16 -14.35 6.18
CA SER A 66 16.07 -14.17 7.13
C SER A 66 15.93 -15.44 7.96
N PRO A 67 15.41 -15.38 9.19
CA PRO A 67 15.27 -16.59 10.01
C PRO A 67 14.57 -17.74 9.26
N GLY A 68 15.28 -18.85 9.08
CA GLY A 68 14.79 -20.02 8.35
C GLY A 68 14.85 -19.93 6.81
N ILE A 69 15.33 -18.82 6.25
CA ILE A 69 15.45 -18.60 4.81
C ILE A 69 16.92 -18.28 4.48
N PRO A 70 17.67 -19.22 3.88
CA PRO A 70 19.03 -18.96 3.41
C PRO A 70 19.04 -17.91 2.28
N GLU A 71 20.21 -17.30 2.08
CA GLU A 71 20.47 -16.43 0.93
C GLU A 71 20.13 -17.13 -0.40
N TYR A 72 19.68 -16.35 -1.37
CA TYR A 72 19.32 -16.79 -2.73
C TYR A 72 18.22 -17.87 -2.79
N SER A 73 17.44 -18.06 -1.72
CA SER A 73 16.36 -19.03 -1.69
C SER A 73 15.18 -18.58 -2.54
N PRO A 74 14.69 -19.43 -3.48
CA PRO A 74 13.37 -19.20 -4.07
C PRO A 74 12.28 -19.43 -3.03
N LEU A 75 11.19 -18.67 -3.10
CA LEU A 75 10.11 -18.73 -2.12
C LEU A 75 8.81 -19.24 -2.75
N VAL A 76 8.03 -19.91 -1.92
CA VAL A 76 6.67 -20.36 -2.26
C VAL A 76 5.74 -19.89 -1.15
N PHE A 77 4.72 -19.12 -1.53
CA PHE A 77 3.66 -18.72 -0.63
C PHE A 77 2.32 -19.34 -1.03
N SER A 78 1.61 -19.89 -0.08
CA SER A 78 0.20 -20.28 -0.23
C SER A 78 -0.65 -19.29 0.55
N VAL A 79 -1.51 -18.55 -0.13
CA VAL A 79 -2.21 -17.37 0.42
C VAL A 79 -3.70 -17.48 0.17
N LYS A 80 -4.49 -17.00 1.13
CA LYS A 80 -5.92 -16.71 0.99
C LYS A 80 -6.10 -15.23 1.24
N LEU A 81 -6.55 -14.47 0.23
CA LEU A 81 -6.84 -13.05 0.36
C LEU A 81 -8.26 -12.87 0.87
N MET A 82 -8.42 -12.74 2.18
CA MET A 82 -9.73 -12.61 2.82
C MET A 82 -10.41 -11.30 2.45
N THR A 83 -9.71 -10.19 2.60
CA THR A 83 -10.14 -8.83 2.24
C THR A 83 -8.91 -7.92 2.16
N TYR A 84 -9.11 -6.68 1.72
CA TYR A 84 -8.09 -5.63 1.74
C TYR A 84 -8.71 -4.30 2.14
N ASN A 85 -7.90 -3.41 2.68
CA ASN A 85 -8.19 -1.99 2.86
C ASN A 85 -7.24 -1.17 2.02
N LYS A 86 -7.69 0.01 1.61
CA LYS A 86 -6.79 1.05 1.10
C LYS A 86 -6.14 1.73 2.30
N ALA A 87 -4.84 1.97 2.20
CA ALA A 87 -4.08 2.66 3.23
C ALA A 87 -3.94 4.14 2.90
N ASP A 88 -3.83 4.92 3.94
CA ASP A 88 -3.39 6.29 4.04
C ASP A 88 -2.32 6.21 5.14
N HIS A 89 -1.02 6.26 4.74
CA HIS A 89 0.07 5.87 5.65
C HIS A 89 0.51 6.99 6.59
N ASP A 90 0.36 8.25 6.18
CA ASP A 90 0.69 9.45 6.97
C ASP A 90 -0.54 10.10 7.59
N SER A 91 -1.74 9.69 7.13
CA SER A 91 -3.03 10.17 7.62
C SER A 91 -3.29 11.65 7.27
N ASP A 92 -2.88 12.04 6.10
CA ASP A 92 -3.06 13.38 5.56
C ASP A 92 -4.40 13.56 4.80
N GLY A 93 -5.13 12.44 4.56
CA GLY A 93 -6.43 12.41 3.90
C GLY A 93 -6.37 11.98 2.44
N VAL A 94 -5.20 11.87 1.83
CA VAL A 94 -4.97 11.26 0.53
C VAL A 94 -4.68 9.78 0.72
N LEU A 95 -5.32 8.91 -0.06
CA LEU A 95 -5.00 7.48 0.01
C LEU A 95 -3.67 7.24 -0.69
N SER A 96 -2.75 6.52 -0.08
CA SER A 96 -1.40 6.29 -0.60
C SER A 96 -1.33 5.77 -2.03
N ILE A 97 -2.36 5.09 -2.54
CA ILE A 97 -2.44 4.69 -3.95
C ILE A 97 -2.81 5.85 -4.89
N LEU A 98 -3.30 6.96 -4.38
CA LEU A 98 -3.63 8.16 -5.16
C LEU A 98 -2.46 9.15 -5.22
N GLU A 99 -1.40 8.88 -4.48
CA GLU A 99 -0.15 9.62 -4.44
C GLU A 99 0.88 9.05 -5.43
N ASP A 100 0.44 8.24 -6.38
CA ASP A 100 1.15 7.85 -7.60
C ASP A 100 1.07 9.01 -8.61
N ILE A 101 1.92 10.01 -8.43
CA ILE A 101 1.85 11.27 -9.17
C ILE A 101 2.43 11.10 -10.58
N ASP A 102 3.42 10.25 -10.76
CA ASP A 102 4.01 9.99 -12.06
C ASP A 102 3.21 8.97 -12.90
N GLY A 103 2.23 8.30 -12.30
CA GLY A 103 1.30 7.37 -12.96
C GLY A 103 1.94 6.04 -13.35
N ASP A 104 3.03 5.63 -12.70
CA ASP A 104 3.71 4.37 -12.98
C ASP A 104 3.00 3.13 -12.39
N GLY A 105 1.97 3.36 -11.56
CA GLY A 105 1.17 2.35 -10.87
C GLY A 105 1.70 2.00 -9.49
N SER A 106 2.58 2.83 -8.93
CA SER A 106 3.22 2.61 -7.64
C SER A 106 3.49 3.94 -6.95
N PRO A 107 2.98 4.19 -5.74
CA PRO A 107 3.26 5.42 -4.99
C PRO A 107 4.67 5.45 -4.37
N PHE A 108 5.54 4.49 -4.72
CA PHE A 108 6.91 4.45 -4.23
C PHE A 108 7.82 5.26 -5.14
N GLY A 109 8.36 6.32 -4.63
CA GLY A 109 9.29 7.17 -5.35
C GLY A 109 8.70 8.52 -5.74
N ASP A 110 7.38 8.70 -5.60
CA ASP A 110 6.72 9.98 -5.75
C ASP A 110 7.07 10.90 -4.56
N ASP A 111 7.70 12.02 -4.85
CA ASP A 111 8.31 12.96 -3.90
C ASP A 111 8.21 14.34 -4.57
N THR A 112 7.16 15.08 -4.24
CA THR A 112 6.78 16.31 -4.95
C THR A 112 7.75 17.45 -4.67
N ASP A 113 8.18 17.63 -3.41
CA ASP A 113 9.05 18.72 -2.98
C ASP A 113 10.55 18.37 -3.09
N GLY A 114 10.90 17.10 -3.25
CA GLY A 114 12.28 16.61 -3.40
C GLY A 114 13.05 16.48 -2.09
N ASP A 115 12.38 16.40 -0.96
CA ASP A 115 13.02 16.31 0.37
C ASP A 115 13.49 14.89 0.71
N ARG A 116 13.09 13.86 -0.08
CA ARG A 116 13.35 12.42 0.03
C ARG A 116 12.39 11.67 0.94
N LEU A 117 11.34 12.28 1.38
CA LEU A 117 10.18 11.62 1.92
C LEU A 117 9.18 11.46 0.77
N TRP A 118 8.65 10.30 0.54
CA TRP A 118 7.66 10.10 -0.52
C TRP A 118 6.32 10.62 -0.05
N ASN A 119 5.53 11.18 -0.94
CA ASN A 119 4.22 11.74 -0.62
C ASN A 119 3.40 10.82 0.29
N MET A 120 3.34 9.53 0.02
CA MET A 120 2.63 8.54 0.84
C MET A 120 3.09 8.41 2.30
N TYR A 121 4.10 9.12 2.71
CA TYR A 121 4.65 9.19 4.07
C TYR A 121 4.87 10.64 4.51
N ASP A 122 4.57 11.61 3.65
CA ASP A 122 4.68 13.03 3.91
C ASP A 122 3.31 13.60 4.27
N THR A 123 3.21 14.50 5.17
CA THR A 123 1.98 15.19 5.57
C THR A 123 1.88 16.60 5.00
N ASP A 124 2.91 17.04 4.23
CA ASP A 124 3.03 18.35 3.60
C ASP A 124 3.76 18.14 2.26
N ASP A 125 3.03 17.58 1.27
CA ASP A 125 3.58 17.00 0.04
C ASP A 125 4.39 17.97 -0.82
N ASP A 126 4.06 19.27 -0.78
CA ASP A 126 4.73 20.31 -1.54
C ASP A 126 5.65 21.20 -0.68
N ASN A 127 5.61 21.00 0.65
CA ASN A 127 6.44 21.67 1.65
C ASN A 127 6.34 23.21 1.63
N ASP A 128 5.13 23.74 1.40
CA ASP A 128 4.85 25.16 1.47
C ASP A 128 4.62 25.64 2.92
N GLY A 129 4.44 24.67 3.85
CA GLY A 129 4.19 24.85 5.30
C GLY A 129 2.70 24.80 5.67
N VAL A 130 1.82 24.46 4.75
CA VAL A 130 0.43 24.08 4.99
C VAL A 130 0.34 22.56 4.81
N LEU A 131 -0.25 21.86 5.76
CA LEU A 131 -0.37 20.40 5.65
C LEU A 131 -1.37 20.02 4.56
N THR A 132 -1.07 18.98 3.80
CA THR A 132 -1.90 18.40 2.74
C THR A 132 -3.38 18.30 3.15
N ILE A 133 -3.68 17.79 4.34
CA ILE A 133 -5.06 17.68 4.86
C ILE A 133 -5.83 19.01 4.91
N ASN A 134 -5.13 20.12 5.00
CA ASN A 134 -5.74 21.46 5.06
C ASN A 134 -5.91 22.09 3.68
N GLU A 135 -5.50 21.40 2.62
CA GLU A 135 -5.49 21.89 1.24
C GLU A 135 -6.41 21.10 0.32
N LEU A 136 -6.93 19.96 0.77
CA LEU A 136 -7.72 19.08 -0.07
C LEU A 136 -9.07 19.69 -0.49
N ASP A 137 -9.77 20.34 0.42
CA ASP A 137 -11.13 20.88 0.18
C ASP A 137 -11.40 21.99 1.20
N LYS A 138 -10.71 23.14 1.02
CA LYS A 138 -10.80 24.30 1.92
C LYS A 138 -12.20 24.95 1.88
N ASN A 139 -12.90 24.78 0.77
CA ASN A 139 -14.20 25.39 0.53
C ASN A 139 -15.39 24.46 0.83
N GLU A 140 -15.13 23.18 1.20
CA GLU A 140 -16.11 22.15 1.57
C GLU A 140 -17.10 21.82 0.42
N ASP A 141 -16.68 21.88 -0.84
CA ASP A 141 -17.53 21.56 -1.98
C ASP A 141 -17.42 20.10 -2.47
N GLY A 142 -16.50 19.34 -1.89
CA GLY A 142 -16.25 17.92 -2.15
C GLY A 142 -15.32 17.68 -3.34
N VAL A 143 -14.59 18.71 -3.78
CA VAL A 143 -13.61 18.66 -4.86
C VAL A 143 -12.26 19.08 -4.28
N ILE A 144 -11.18 18.45 -4.71
CA ILE A 144 -9.82 18.88 -4.34
C ILE A 144 -9.58 20.28 -4.95
N ASP A 145 -9.09 21.19 -4.11
CA ASP A 145 -8.86 22.58 -4.50
C ASP A 145 -7.67 22.73 -5.47
N ASP A 146 -7.77 23.67 -6.37
CA ASP A 146 -6.77 24.18 -7.30
C ASP A 146 -7.00 25.70 -7.36
N THR A 147 -6.38 26.43 -6.43
CA THR A 147 -6.73 27.83 -6.13
C THR A 147 -6.34 28.77 -7.26
N ASP A 148 -5.22 28.55 -7.93
CA ASP A 148 -4.75 29.41 -9.02
C ASP A 148 -5.24 28.95 -10.41
N GLY A 149 -5.78 27.70 -10.50
CA GLY A 149 -6.42 27.16 -11.71
C GLY A 149 -5.41 26.69 -12.76
N ASP A 150 -4.21 26.35 -12.37
CA ASP A 150 -3.16 25.91 -13.28
C ASP A 150 -3.24 24.41 -13.62
N GLY A 151 -4.04 23.64 -12.87
CA GLY A 151 -4.29 22.22 -13.03
C GLY A 151 -3.48 21.33 -12.11
N ILE A 152 -2.70 21.91 -11.20
CA ILE A 152 -2.04 21.22 -10.11
C ILE A 152 -2.90 21.43 -8.85
N PRO A 153 -3.28 20.39 -8.12
CA PRO A 153 -3.98 20.54 -6.85
C PRO A 153 -3.16 21.32 -5.83
N ASP A 154 -3.82 22.11 -4.98
CA ASP A 154 -3.16 22.93 -3.96
C ASP A 154 -2.13 22.14 -3.13
N TYR A 155 -2.47 20.94 -2.70
CA TYR A 155 -1.57 20.11 -1.86
C TYR A 155 -0.30 19.59 -2.57
N LEU A 156 -0.15 19.84 -3.87
CA LEU A 156 1.02 19.49 -4.69
C LEU A 156 1.70 20.72 -5.29
N ASP A 157 1.17 21.94 -5.01
CA ASP A 157 1.65 23.19 -5.59
C ASP A 157 2.10 24.19 -4.52
N PRO A 158 3.42 24.35 -4.30
CA PRO A 158 3.94 25.28 -3.28
C PRO A 158 3.73 26.76 -3.61
N ASN A 159 3.01 27.10 -4.68
CA ASN A 159 2.77 28.48 -5.10
C ASN A 159 1.30 28.88 -5.13
N ASN A 160 0.41 28.06 -4.58
CA ASN A 160 -1.04 28.28 -4.59
C ASN A 160 -1.52 29.43 -3.68
#